data_07b79ed73672a7b4da3d17d76ae9ab53
#
_entry.id   07b79ed73672a7b4da3d17d76ae9ab53
#
_cell.length_a   1.000
_cell.length_b   1.000
_cell.length_c   1.000
_cell.angle_alpha   90.00
_cell.angle_beta   90.00
_cell.angle_gamma   90.00
#
_symmetry.space_group_name_H-M   'P 1'
#
loop_
_entity.id
_entity.type
_entity.pdbx_description
1 polymer ?
#
loop_
_entity_poly.entity_id
_entity_poly.type
_entity_poly.pdbx_seq_one_letter_code
_entity_poly.pdbx_strand_id
1 'polypeptide(L)'
;MLSLKNLRLKYPDDERIIFKNLDIQINDKEKVLLLGPSGSGKSTLLNVLSGIIPRSMDIPMKVDSKKIDTLPGVIFQDPDTQFCMPEIKEELAFVLENMNIPSTEMDKLIIEAMNKVNLNADPSLKINRLSGGMKQKLAIASILLQDTNTLFLDEPTAMLDHQSTRQLWDLIMQNWQNQTVVIVEHKVDYIWNYVDRVIVMNEHGEITHDSTPDDILRNHTDVLNDYGVWHPNSWQYAPKLSVISSTQETLLNINHLEILRKHKNLFNVDTLSIYSGEWIALTGKNGAGKTTFLETLMQLIKYKGQIKYKDEHIKKVEDASKHMYFVYQNPELQFIEISVFNEIMINFSHQDKNTAYEKTNEMLKLLKLDHIKDQHPFELSIGQKKRLSVATALSTNSEIILLDEPTFGLDSHNTFELIKLFHNRVRNGQTILMITHENEIINRYATRTFTINDAQLTVNGGESHVN
;
A
#
# COMPACT_ATOMS: atom_id res chain seq x y z
N MET A 1 0.73 4.92 31.61
CA MET A 1 -0.72 5.06 31.40
C MET A 1 -0.99 6.35 30.62
N LEU A 2 -1.62 6.24 29.47
CA LEU A 2 -2.08 7.37 28.65
C LEU A 2 -3.58 7.56 28.82
N SER A 3 -4.07 8.79 28.83
CA SER A 3 -5.52 9.04 28.85
C SER A 3 -5.88 10.39 28.27
N LEU A 4 -7.02 10.42 27.60
CA LEU A 4 -7.71 11.64 27.14
C LEU A 4 -9.17 11.56 27.60
N LYS A 5 -9.70 12.67 28.07
CA LYS A 5 -11.11 12.75 28.48
C LYS A 5 -11.78 13.91 27.78
N ASN A 6 -12.91 13.63 27.14
CA ASN A 6 -13.74 14.59 26.41
C ASN A 6 -12.95 15.36 25.34
N LEU A 7 -12.16 14.64 24.53
CA LEU A 7 -11.41 15.23 23.42
C LEU A 7 -12.36 15.75 22.35
N ARG A 8 -12.18 17.02 21.97
CA ARG A 8 -12.81 17.66 20.81
C ARG A 8 -11.74 18.22 19.92
N LEU A 9 -11.76 17.86 18.64
CA LEU A 9 -10.77 18.29 17.67
C LEU A 9 -11.40 18.53 16.30
N LYS A 10 -10.98 19.63 15.66
CA LYS A 10 -11.36 19.98 14.29
C LYS A 10 -10.15 20.53 13.56
N TYR A 11 -9.92 20.14 12.31
CA TYR A 11 -8.91 20.79 11.46
C TYR A 11 -9.39 22.19 11.04
N PRO A 12 -8.48 23.16 10.87
CA PRO A 12 -8.85 24.55 10.57
C PRO A 12 -9.71 24.74 9.34
N ASP A 13 -9.39 24.05 8.25
CA ASP A 13 -10.04 24.18 6.94
C ASP A 13 -11.12 23.10 6.68
N ASP A 14 -11.42 22.26 7.66
CA ASP A 14 -12.43 21.23 7.55
C ASP A 14 -13.74 21.66 8.22
N GLU A 15 -14.87 21.43 7.61
CA GLU A 15 -16.17 21.65 8.26
C GLU A 15 -16.49 20.57 9.31
N ARG A 16 -15.89 19.41 9.17
CA ARG A 16 -16.11 18.24 10.00
C ARG A 16 -15.33 18.32 11.32
N ILE A 17 -16.02 18.05 12.42
CA ILE A 17 -15.40 17.79 13.72
C ILE A 17 -14.93 16.34 13.73
N ILE A 18 -13.61 16.12 13.87
CA ILE A 18 -13.03 14.77 13.90
C ILE A 18 -13.41 14.04 15.18
N PHE A 19 -13.18 14.67 16.33
CA PHE A 19 -13.58 14.14 17.63
C PHE A 19 -14.53 15.10 18.33
N LYS A 20 -15.71 14.59 18.76
CA LYS A 20 -16.71 15.41 19.45
C LYS A 20 -16.60 15.32 20.97
N ASN A 21 -16.45 14.13 21.52
CA ASN A 21 -16.32 13.85 22.95
C ASN A 21 -15.62 12.49 23.12
N LEU A 22 -14.39 12.35 22.65
CA LEU A 22 -13.69 11.08 22.68
C LEU A 22 -12.99 10.89 24.02
N ASP A 23 -13.29 9.76 24.68
CA ASP A 23 -12.59 9.28 25.87
C ASP A 23 -11.77 8.05 25.51
N ILE A 24 -10.51 8.01 25.95
CA ILE A 24 -9.63 6.85 25.78
C ILE A 24 -8.67 6.74 26.95
N GLN A 25 -8.41 5.51 27.38
CA GLN A 25 -7.39 5.19 28.39
C GLN A 25 -6.59 3.97 27.91
N ILE A 26 -5.25 4.05 27.98
CA ILE A 26 -4.34 2.97 27.63
C ILE A 26 -3.43 2.73 28.83
N ASN A 27 -3.33 1.47 29.27
CA ASN A 27 -2.54 1.09 30.43
C ASN A 27 -1.04 1.00 30.09
N ASP A 28 -0.20 1.02 31.13
CA ASP A 28 1.23 0.82 30.93
C ASP A 28 1.48 -0.59 30.41
N LYS A 29 2.40 -0.67 29.44
CA LYS A 29 2.83 -1.91 28.76
C LYS A 29 1.74 -2.59 27.92
N GLU A 30 0.57 -1.98 27.74
CA GLU A 30 -0.50 -2.47 26.90
C GLU A 30 -0.16 -2.26 25.40
N LYS A 31 -0.47 -3.25 24.55
CA LYS A 31 -0.36 -3.18 23.09
C LYS A 31 -1.75 -3.04 22.51
N VAL A 32 -2.05 -1.85 21.99
CA VAL A 32 -3.38 -1.48 21.50
C VAL A 32 -3.36 -1.30 20.00
N LEU A 33 -4.26 -1.97 19.31
CA LEU A 33 -4.48 -1.84 17.89
C LEU A 33 -5.72 -0.96 17.63
N LEU A 34 -5.54 0.15 16.91
CA LEU A 34 -6.61 1.05 16.50
C LEU A 34 -7.07 0.68 15.08
N LEU A 35 -8.31 0.29 14.94
CA LEU A 35 -8.95 -0.07 13.67
C LEU A 35 -10.10 0.88 13.33
N GLY A 36 -10.48 0.90 12.06
CA GLY A 36 -11.61 1.68 11.57
C GLY A 36 -11.41 2.11 10.11
N PRO A 37 -12.44 2.64 9.45
CA PRO A 37 -12.37 3.06 8.06
C PRO A 37 -11.34 4.18 7.84
N SER A 38 -10.93 4.36 6.58
CA SER A 38 -10.09 5.49 6.19
C SER A 38 -10.79 6.81 6.52
N GLY A 39 -10.05 7.77 7.09
CA GLY A 39 -10.62 9.05 7.51
C GLY A 39 -11.38 9.04 8.84
N SER A 40 -11.36 7.95 9.61
CA SER A 40 -11.97 7.87 10.96
C SER A 40 -11.20 8.65 12.04
N GLY A 41 -10.00 9.17 11.73
CA GLY A 41 -9.20 9.95 12.67
C GLY A 41 -8.15 9.14 13.45
N LYS A 42 -7.84 7.90 13.07
CA LYS A 42 -6.84 7.04 13.77
C LYS A 42 -5.48 7.71 13.91
N SER A 43 -4.89 8.16 12.80
CA SER A 43 -3.60 8.87 12.81
C SER A 43 -3.67 10.19 13.58
N THR A 44 -4.82 10.90 13.51
CA THR A 44 -5.05 12.11 14.31
C THR A 44 -5.07 11.80 15.81
N LEU A 45 -5.75 10.70 16.22
CA LEU A 45 -5.77 10.25 17.60
C LEU A 45 -4.37 9.86 18.09
N LEU A 46 -3.62 9.15 17.25
CA LEU A 46 -2.22 8.79 17.51
C LEU A 46 -1.36 10.04 17.70
N ASN A 47 -1.51 11.07 16.84
CA ASN A 47 -0.80 12.34 16.97
C ASN A 47 -1.17 13.14 18.25
N VAL A 48 -2.41 13.03 18.72
CA VAL A 48 -2.83 13.65 20.00
C VAL A 48 -2.22 12.90 21.19
N LEU A 49 -2.27 11.55 21.17
CA LEU A 49 -1.72 10.69 22.23
C LEU A 49 -0.20 10.77 22.32
N SER A 50 0.49 10.93 21.18
CA SER A 50 1.96 11.14 21.13
C SER A 50 2.37 12.57 21.50
N GLY A 51 1.41 13.48 21.54
CA GLY A 51 1.67 14.90 21.87
C GLY A 51 2.19 15.73 20.70
N ILE A 52 2.26 15.19 19.47
CA ILE A 52 2.56 15.95 18.25
C ILE A 52 1.52 17.05 18.09
N ILE A 53 0.23 16.72 18.33
CA ILE A 53 -0.84 17.72 18.46
C ILE A 53 -1.00 18.04 19.96
N PRO A 54 -0.91 19.29 20.38
CA PRO A 54 -0.69 20.52 19.63
C PRO A 54 0.77 20.99 19.57
N ARG A 55 1.76 20.24 20.08
CA ARG A 55 3.14 20.74 20.27
C ARG A 55 3.82 21.12 18.93
N SER A 56 3.67 20.30 17.91
CA SER A 56 4.31 20.49 16.60
C SER A 56 3.30 20.83 15.51
N MET A 57 2.01 20.52 15.73
CA MET A 57 0.92 20.84 14.83
C MET A 57 -0.14 21.61 15.61
N ASP A 58 -0.25 22.93 15.35
CA ASP A 58 -1.21 23.81 16.01
C ASP A 58 -2.63 23.58 15.44
N ILE A 59 -3.28 22.53 15.95
CA ILE A 59 -4.65 22.16 15.58
C ILE A 59 -5.58 22.49 16.74
N PRO A 60 -6.70 23.22 16.48
CA PRO A 60 -7.68 23.56 17.50
C PRO A 60 -8.25 22.33 18.19
N MET A 61 -7.95 22.17 19.48
CA MET A 61 -8.48 21.07 20.27
C MET A 61 -8.86 21.52 21.69
N LYS A 62 -9.84 20.81 22.28
CA LYS A 62 -10.21 20.95 23.69
C LYS A 62 -10.20 19.56 24.31
N VAL A 63 -9.72 19.45 25.54
CA VAL A 63 -9.67 18.20 26.31
C VAL A 63 -9.83 18.56 27.80
N ASP A 64 -10.70 17.84 28.52
CA ASP A 64 -10.94 18.13 29.94
C ASP A 64 -9.78 17.65 30.80
N SER A 65 -9.21 16.48 30.49
CA SER A 65 -7.97 16.01 31.12
C SER A 65 -7.14 15.21 30.13
N LYS A 66 -5.80 15.37 30.25
CA LYS A 66 -4.82 14.72 29.36
C LYS A 66 -3.64 14.21 30.15
N LYS A 67 -3.34 12.93 29.99
CA LYS A 67 -2.09 12.31 30.46
C LYS A 67 -1.44 11.60 29.28
N ILE A 68 -0.27 12.08 28.86
CA ILE A 68 0.49 11.55 27.71
C ILE A 68 1.95 11.40 28.13
N ASP A 69 2.71 10.60 27.38
CA ASP A 69 4.15 10.49 27.56
C ASP A 69 4.87 11.79 27.14
N THR A 70 5.97 12.09 27.79
CA THR A 70 6.77 13.28 27.46
C THR A 70 7.73 13.04 26.31
N LEU A 71 8.19 11.79 26.13
CA LEU A 71 9.18 11.37 25.13
C LEU A 71 8.72 10.07 24.45
N PRO A 72 7.67 10.09 23.64
CA PRO A 72 7.24 8.91 22.90
C PRO A 72 8.14 8.65 21.70
N GLY A 73 8.31 7.38 21.33
CA GLY A 73 8.79 6.98 20.01
C GLY A 73 7.64 7.00 19.02
N VAL A 74 7.82 7.62 17.86
CA VAL A 74 6.78 7.66 16.81
C VAL A 74 7.36 7.19 15.49
N ILE A 75 6.68 6.26 14.82
CA ILE A 75 6.95 5.88 13.43
C ILE A 75 5.78 6.38 12.59
N PHE A 76 6.08 7.21 11.60
CA PHE A 76 5.10 7.74 10.65
C PHE A 76 4.90 6.78 9.47
N GLN A 77 3.75 6.89 8.83
CA GLN A 77 3.40 6.15 7.62
C GLN A 77 4.43 6.37 6.50
N ASP A 78 4.85 7.62 6.29
CA ASP A 78 5.92 7.96 5.37
C ASP A 78 7.22 8.23 6.15
N PRO A 79 8.22 7.35 6.09
CA PRO A 79 9.48 7.53 6.80
C PRO A 79 10.28 8.75 6.32
N ASP A 80 10.09 9.22 5.07
CA ASP A 80 10.77 10.40 4.56
C ASP A 80 10.39 11.68 5.31
N THR A 81 9.20 11.73 5.89
CA THR A 81 8.75 12.88 6.70
C THR A 81 9.40 12.93 8.08
N GLN A 82 10.07 11.86 8.50
CA GLN A 82 10.68 11.72 9.81
C GLN A 82 12.15 12.14 9.83
N PHE A 83 12.86 12.02 8.70
CA PHE A 83 14.30 12.26 8.65
C PHE A 83 14.63 13.73 8.48
N CYS A 84 15.58 14.21 9.31
CA CYS A 84 16.06 15.57 9.31
C CYS A 84 17.43 15.72 8.64
N MET A 85 18.23 14.64 8.63
CA MET A 85 19.61 14.65 8.15
C MET A 85 19.76 13.92 6.81
N PRO A 86 20.77 14.24 5.99
CA PRO A 86 20.95 13.64 4.67
C PRO A 86 21.55 12.23 4.68
N GLU A 87 22.29 11.84 5.74
CA GLU A 87 23.01 10.56 5.85
C GLU A 87 22.55 9.74 7.06
N ILE A 88 22.67 8.40 6.98
CA ILE A 88 22.29 7.47 8.06
C ILE A 88 22.97 7.84 9.38
N LYS A 89 24.29 8.03 9.33
CA LYS A 89 25.09 8.34 10.52
C LYS A 89 24.67 9.66 11.16
N GLU A 90 24.43 10.68 10.34
CA GLU A 90 24.04 12.00 10.80
C GLU A 90 22.64 11.96 11.44
N GLU A 91 21.71 11.22 10.86
CA GLU A 91 20.35 11.05 11.41
C GLU A 91 20.38 10.38 12.79
N LEU A 92 21.13 9.29 12.93
CA LEU A 92 21.25 8.60 14.20
C LEU A 92 22.07 9.40 15.24
N ALA A 93 23.11 10.14 14.80
CA ALA A 93 23.85 11.04 15.64
C ALA A 93 22.98 12.19 16.16
N PHE A 94 22.12 12.77 15.31
CA PHE A 94 21.17 13.80 15.71
C PHE A 94 20.23 13.35 16.85
N VAL A 95 19.78 12.08 16.81
CA VAL A 95 18.99 11.50 17.90
C VAL A 95 19.80 11.45 19.20
N LEU A 96 21.06 10.97 19.14
CA LEU A 96 21.94 10.84 20.30
C LEU A 96 22.36 12.21 20.87
N GLU A 97 22.56 13.22 20.01
CA GLU A 97 22.83 14.60 20.42
C GLU A 97 21.67 15.17 21.23
N ASN A 98 20.43 14.98 20.79
CA ASN A 98 19.24 15.39 21.52
C ASN A 98 19.11 14.70 22.90
N MET A 99 19.74 13.54 23.07
CA MET A 99 19.81 12.81 24.34
C MET A 99 21.04 13.20 25.18
N ASN A 100 21.85 14.17 24.72
CA ASN A 100 23.11 14.58 25.35
C ASN A 100 24.17 13.45 25.52
N ILE A 101 24.20 12.50 24.59
CA ILE A 101 25.21 11.44 24.56
C ILE A 101 26.54 12.04 24.06
N PRO A 102 27.66 11.73 24.70
CA PRO A 102 28.98 12.20 24.27
C PRO A 102 29.34 11.69 22.86
N SER A 103 29.95 12.55 22.03
CA SER A 103 30.35 12.18 20.65
C SER A 103 31.28 10.97 20.57
N THR A 104 32.08 10.73 21.63
CA THR A 104 32.99 9.57 21.74
C THR A 104 32.28 8.23 21.83
N GLU A 105 30.99 8.21 22.19
CA GLU A 105 30.19 7.00 22.34
C GLU A 105 29.23 6.79 21.14
N MET A 106 28.96 7.84 20.34
CA MET A 106 27.94 7.82 19.30
C MET A 106 28.23 6.79 18.21
N ASP A 107 29.45 6.71 17.70
CA ASP A 107 29.80 5.77 16.62
C ASP A 107 29.49 4.32 16.99
N LYS A 108 29.76 3.95 18.25
CA LYS A 108 29.48 2.61 18.77
C LYS A 108 27.95 2.37 18.81
N LEU A 109 27.21 3.29 19.41
CA LEU A 109 25.75 3.18 19.54
C LEU A 109 25.03 3.16 18.19
N ILE A 110 25.49 3.96 17.22
CA ILE A 110 24.98 3.98 15.86
C ILE A 110 25.12 2.60 15.21
N ILE A 111 26.32 2.01 15.25
CA ILE A 111 26.56 0.70 14.67
C ILE A 111 25.74 -0.38 15.39
N GLU A 112 25.63 -0.33 16.71
CA GLU A 112 24.79 -1.26 17.49
C GLU A 112 23.30 -1.14 17.09
N ALA A 113 22.78 0.08 16.93
CA ALA A 113 21.40 0.31 16.51
C ALA A 113 21.15 -0.20 15.08
N MET A 114 22.05 0.10 14.15
CA MET A 114 21.96 -0.41 12.77
C MET A 114 21.96 -1.95 12.73
N ASN A 115 22.81 -2.58 13.54
CA ASN A 115 22.89 -4.04 13.63
C ASN A 115 21.60 -4.64 14.21
N LYS A 116 21.02 -4.05 15.27
CA LYS A 116 19.77 -4.49 15.88
C LYS A 116 18.61 -4.55 14.88
N VAL A 117 18.58 -3.62 13.93
CA VAL A 117 17.53 -3.56 12.91
C VAL A 117 17.92 -4.26 11.59
N ASN A 118 19.06 -4.93 11.55
CA ASN A 118 19.61 -5.53 10.32
C ASN A 118 19.66 -4.52 9.15
N LEU A 119 20.10 -3.29 9.44
CA LEU A 119 20.33 -2.25 8.42
C LEU A 119 21.77 -2.38 7.90
N ASN A 120 21.95 -3.28 6.93
CA ASN A 120 23.25 -3.54 6.30
C ASN A 120 23.54 -2.47 5.22
N ALA A 121 24.00 -1.30 5.66
CA ALA A 121 24.36 -0.18 4.80
C ALA A 121 25.59 0.54 5.33
N ASP A 122 26.29 1.24 4.45
CA ASP A 122 27.36 2.16 4.88
C ASP A 122 26.71 3.32 5.67
N PRO A 123 27.18 3.63 6.88
CA PRO A 123 26.65 4.75 7.67
C PRO A 123 26.70 6.12 6.95
N SER A 124 27.61 6.31 6.01
CA SER A 124 27.73 7.52 5.18
C SER A 124 26.78 7.53 3.96
N LEU A 125 25.96 6.49 3.78
CA LEU A 125 25.03 6.43 2.68
C LEU A 125 23.90 7.45 2.87
N LYS A 126 23.61 8.20 1.78
CA LYS A 126 22.51 9.17 1.78
C LYS A 126 21.15 8.48 1.90
N ILE A 127 20.29 9.00 2.77
CA ILE A 127 18.97 8.45 3.07
C ILE A 127 18.07 8.37 1.83
N ASN A 128 18.16 9.32 0.91
CA ASN A 128 17.42 9.32 -0.35
C ASN A 128 17.80 8.18 -1.33
N ARG A 129 18.88 7.44 -1.04
CA ARG A 129 19.29 6.24 -1.80
C ARG A 129 18.82 4.93 -1.17
N LEU A 130 18.23 4.99 0.02
CA LEU A 130 17.69 3.84 0.70
C LEU A 130 16.40 3.36 0.04
N SER A 131 16.17 2.05 0.05
CA SER A 131 14.86 1.50 -0.25
C SER A 131 13.86 1.81 0.86
N GLY A 132 12.56 1.75 0.59
CA GLY A 132 11.52 1.96 1.60
C GLY A 132 11.71 1.11 2.85
N GLY A 133 12.03 -0.19 2.69
CA GLY A 133 12.33 -1.07 3.83
C GLY A 133 13.57 -0.69 4.62
N MET A 134 14.61 -0.15 3.96
CA MET A 134 15.79 0.34 4.67
C MET A 134 15.48 1.64 5.43
N LYS A 135 14.64 2.52 4.89
CA LYS A 135 14.17 3.72 5.56
C LYS A 135 13.36 3.38 6.81
N GLN A 136 12.44 2.41 6.72
CA GLN A 136 11.68 1.94 7.89
C GLN A 136 12.61 1.36 8.97
N LYS A 137 13.62 0.57 8.58
CA LYS A 137 14.64 0.08 9.53
C LYS A 137 15.41 1.22 10.19
N LEU A 138 15.76 2.27 9.44
CA LEU A 138 16.42 3.46 9.97
C LEU A 138 15.52 4.18 10.98
N ALA A 139 14.23 4.36 10.67
CA ALA A 139 13.27 4.96 11.59
C ALA A 139 13.16 4.16 12.91
N ILE A 140 13.14 2.83 12.84
CA ILE A 140 13.15 1.98 14.05
C ILE A 140 14.47 2.12 14.80
N ALA A 141 15.62 2.14 14.11
CA ALA A 141 16.92 2.34 14.75
C ALA A 141 16.96 3.65 15.55
N SER A 142 16.42 4.73 14.99
CA SER A 142 16.27 6.03 15.65
C SER A 142 15.46 5.93 16.95
N ILE A 143 14.36 5.17 16.94
CA ILE A 143 13.52 4.97 18.14
C ILE A 143 14.21 4.08 19.17
N LEU A 144 14.90 3.01 18.74
CA LEU A 144 15.62 2.13 19.65
C LEU A 144 16.76 2.84 20.40
N LEU A 145 17.32 3.90 19.83
CA LEU A 145 18.29 4.75 20.50
C LEU A 145 17.65 5.62 21.60
N GLN A 146 16.37 5.98 21.46
CA GLN A 146 15.69 6.90 22.38
C GLN A 146 15.25 6.25 23.70
N ASP A 147 15.29 4.92 23.83
CA ASP A 147 14.84 4.15 25.03
C ASP A 147 13.48 4.63 25.57
N THR A 148 12.50 4.74 24.69
CA THR A 148 11.18 5.30 24.99
C THR A 148 10.29 4.29 25.72
N ASN A 149 9.40 4.77 26.62
CA ASN A 149 8.42 3.92 27.30
C ASN A 149 7.15 3.68 26.46
N THR A 150 6.90 4.52 25.48
CA THR A 150 5.70 4.46 24.65
C THR A 150 6.07 4.54 23.18
N LEU A 151 5.50 3.64 22.37
CA LEU A 151 5.63 3.61 20.91
C LEU A 151 4.29 3.89 20.25
N PHE A 152 4.33 4.74 19.25
CA PHE A 152 3.21 5.03 18.35
C PHE A 152 3.61 4.63 16.93
N LEU A 153 2.87 3.71 16.33
CA LEU A 153 3.16 3.13 15.03
C LEU A 153 2.00 3.45 14.09
N ASP A 154 2.22 4.37 13.16
CA ASP A 154 1.22 4.74 12.16
C ASP A 154 1.56 4.08 10.83
N GLU A 155 0.90 2.96 10.54
CA GLU A 155 1.08 2.14 9.34
C GLU A 155 2.55 1.87 8.98
N PRO A 156 3.37 1.34 9.91
CA PRO A 156 4.81 1.21 9.71
C PRO A 156 5.19 0.29 8.55
N THR A 157 4.25 -0.49 8.03
CA THR A 157 4.48 -1.45 6.94
C THR A 157 3.85 -1.05 5.60
N ALA A 158 3.29 0.16 5.50
CA ALA A 158 2.53 0.63 4.34
C ALA A 158 3.29 0.58 2.99
N MET A 159 4.63 0.58 3.00
CA MET A 159 5.46 0.57 1.79
C MET A 159 6.29 -0.70 1.62
N LEU A 160 5.97 -1.76 2.39
CA LEU A 160 6.78 -2.97 2.44
C LEU A 160 6.10 -4.14 1.74
N ASP A 161 6.91 -4.99 1.08
CA ASP A 161 6.45 -6.31 0.65
C ASP A 161 6.18 -7.23 1.85
N HIS A 162 5.52 -8.35 1.58
CA HIS A 162 5.09 -9.31 2.60
C HIS A 162 6.26 -9.86 3.46
N GLN A 163 7.42 -10.12 2.86
CA GLN A 163 8.59 -10.62 3.58
C GLN A 163 9.20 -9.53 4.46
N SER A 164 9.32 -8.32 3.92
CA SER A 164 9.83 -7.15 4.65
C SER A 164 8.89 -6.75 5.80
N THR A 165 7.57 -6.80 5.56
CA THR A 165 6.54 -6.60 6.59
C THR A 165 6.72 -7.54 7.76
N ARG A 166 6.85 -8.85 7.49
CA ARG A 166 7.08 -9.85 8.54
C ARG A 166 8.35 -9.58 9.32
N GLN A 167 9.46 -9.35 8.62
CA GLN A 167 10.74 -9.05 9.27
C GLN A 167 10.68 -7.80 10.15
N LEU A 168 9.95 -6.77 9.71
CA LEU A 168 9.77 -5.54 10.46
C LEU A 168 8.96 -5.79 11.73
N TRP A 169 7.84 -6.51 11.64
CA TRP A 169 7.04 -6.86 12.80
C TRP A 169 7.81 -7.75 13.79
N ASP A 170 8.52 -8.77 13.31
CA ASP A 170 9.39 -9.60 14.15
C ASP A 170 10.39 -8.73 14.93
N LEU A 171 11.00 -7.75 14.28
CA LEU A 171 11.94 -6.80 14.90
C LEU A 171 11.26 -5.92 15.95
N ILE A 172 10.12 -5.33 15.64
CA ILE A 172 9.36 -4.49 16.58
C ILE A 172 8.94 -5.31 17.79
N MET A 173 8.38 -6.50 17.59
CA MET A 173 7.90 -7.38 18.66
C MET A 173 9.02 -7.88 19.58
N GLN A 174 10.24 -8.06 19.09
CA GLN A 174 11.40 -8.40 19.92
C GLN A 174 11.78 -7.27 20.88
N ASN A 175 11.48 -6.02 20.54
CA ASN A 175 11.93 -4.85 21.28
C ASN A 175 10.84 -4.16 22.13
N TRP A 176 9.54 -4.47 21.92
CA TRP A 176 8.44 -3.74 22.57
C TRP A 176 7.96 -4.29 23.93
N GLN A 177 8.58 -5.35 24.46
CA GLN A 177 8.03 -6.13 25.59
C GLN A 177 7.66 -5.27 26.81
N ASN A 178 8.48 -4.28 27.15
CA ASN A 178 8.26 -3.39 28.30
C ASN A 178 7.61 -2.05 27.95
N GLN A 179 7.25 -1.83 26.69
CA GLN A 179 6.73 -0.57 26.21
C GLN A 179 5.19 -0.63 26.07
N THR A 180 4.56 0.52 26.25
CA THR A 180 3.17 0.73 25.81
C THR A 180 3.20 0.98 24.31
N VAL A 181 2.36 0.29 23.55
CA VAL A 181 2.38 0.40 22.08
C VAL A 181 0.98 0.70 21.55
N VAL A 182 0.86 1.73 20.73
CA VAL A 182 -0.37 2.08 20.03
C VAL A 182 -0.13 1.96 18.54
N ILE A 183 -0.90 1.13 17.87
CA ILE A 183 -0.68 0.73 16.49
C ILE A 183 -1.90 1.14 15.65
N VAL A 184 -1.67 1.79 14.55
CA VAL A 184 -2.59 1.90 13.42
C VAL A 184 -2.01 1.07 12.29
N GLU A 185 -2.75 0.10 11.77
CA GLU A 185 -2.28 -0.75 10.68
C GLU A 185 -3.45 -1.23 9.82
N HIS A 186 -3.21 -1.36 8.51
CA HIS A 186 -4.20 -1.93 7.59
C HIS A 186 -4.09 -3.45 7.51
N LYS A 187 -2.90 -4.00 7.43
CA LYS A 187 -2.65 -5.45 7.35
C LYS A 187 -2.30 -6.00 8.72
N VAL A 188 -3.28 -6.50 9.40
CA VAL A 188 -3.19 -6.87 10.83
C VAL A 188 -2.83 -8.33 11.07
N ASP A 189 -2.76 -9.18 10.04
CA ASP A 189 -2.58 -10.63 10.18
C ASP A 189 -1.37 -11.03 11.02
N TYR A 190 -0.26 -10.27 10.91
CA TYR A 190 0.96 -10.56 11.65
C TYR A 190 0.91 -10.15 13.12
N ILE A 191 0.15 -9.12 13.45
CA ILE A 191 0.16 -8.52 14.79
C ILE A 191 -1.06 -8.87 15.62
N TRP A 192 -2.11 -9.41 15.00
CA TRP A 192 -3.40 -9.67 15.65
C TRP A 192 -3.27 -10.46 16.96
N ASN A 193 -2.44 -11.50 16.96
CA ASN A 193 -2.25 -12.37 18.12
C ASN A 193 -1.24 -11.83 19.14
N TYR A 194 -0.65 -10.66 18.88
CA TYR A 194 0.38 -10.05 19.73
C TYR A 194 -0.08 -8.75 20.40
N VAL A 195 -1.27 -8.28 20.10
CA VAL A 195 -1.87 -7.13 20.76
C VAL A 195 -2.81 -7.58 21.88
N ASP A 196 -2.88 -6.77 22.94
CA ASP A 196 -3.71 -7.08 24.11
C ASP A 196 -5.14 -6.61 23.90
N ARG A 197 -5.33 -5.56 23.08
CA ARG A 197 -6.61 -4.86 22.94
C ARG A 197 -6.79 -4.29 21.54
N VAL A 198 -8.00 -4.36 21.03
CA VAL A 198 -8.41 -3.77 19.76
C VAL A 198 -9.49 -2.73 20.03
N ILE A 199 -9.28 -1.52 19.54
CA ILE A 199 -10.22 -0.42 19.58
C ILE A 199 -10.69 -0.15 18.15
N VAL A 200 -12.01 -0.20 17.93
CA VAL A 200 -12.62 0.04 16.61
C VAL A 200 -13.31 1.39 16.62
N MET A 201 -12.93 2.23 15.66
CA MET A 201 -13.51 3.56 15.46
C MET A 201 -14.43 3.55 14.23
N ASN A 202 -15.52 4.33 14.30
CA ASN A 202 -16.39 4.56 13.15
C ASN A 202 -15.89 5.76 12.29
N GLU A 203 -16.58 6.02 11.19
CA GLU A 203 -16.30 7.16 10.30
C GLU A 203 -16.46 8.54 10.97
N HIS A 204 -17.16 8.61 12.10
CA HIS A 204 -17.40 9.85 12.85
C HIS A 204 -16.37 10.09 13.96
N GLY A 205 -15.32 9.28 14.05
CA GLY A 205 -14.28 9.39 15.08
C GLY A 205 -14.70 8.92 16.46
N GLU A 206 -15.75 8.11 16.56
CA GLU A 206 -16.25 7.55 17.82
C GLU A 206 -15.72 6.13 18.01
N ILE A 207 -15.36 5.75 19.22
CA ILE A 207 -15.01 4.37 19.58
C ILE A 207 -16.31 3.57 19.70
N THR A 208 -16.49 2.60 18.82
CA THR A 208 -17.68 1.75 18.79
C THR A 208 -17.47 0.43 19.53
N HIS A 209 -16.26 -0.12 19.45
CA HIS A 209 -15.89 -1.36 20.14
C HIS A 209 -14.51 -1.22 20.75
N ASP A 210 -14.33 -1.86 21.89
CA ASP A 210 -13.12 -1.79 22.69
C ASP A 210 -13.04 -3.09 23.51
N SER A 211 -12.26 -4.06 23.02
CA SER A 211 -12.20 -5.39 23.61
C SER A 211 -10.90 -6.13 23.24
N THR A 212 -10.80 -7.39 23.68
CA THR A 212 -9.68 -8.26 23.29
C THR A 212 -9.76 -8.65 21.81
N PRO A 213 -8.64 -8.97 21.14
CA PRO A 213 -8.64 -9.43 19.76
C PRO A 213 -9.57 -10.62 19.49
N ASP A 214 -9.60 -11.58 20.42
CA ASP A 214 -10.46 -12.76 20.32
C ASP A 214 -11.93 -12.42 20.35
N ASP A 215 -12.35 -11.50 21.23
CA ASP A 215 -13.73 -11.08 21.34
C ASP A 215 -14.18 -10.32 20.09
N ILE A 216 -13.36 -9.37 19.61
CA ILE A 216 -13.63 -8.64 18.36
C ILE A 216 -13.81 -9.62 17.20
N LEU A 217 -12.93 -10.61 17.07
CA LEU A 217 -12.96 -11.55 15.95
C LEU A 217 -14.12 -12.55 16.04
N ARG A 218 -14.61 -12.89 17.26
CA ARG A 218 -15.73 -13.80 17.44
C ARG A 218 -17.10 -13.12 17.35
N ASN A 219 -17.21 -11.93 17.93
CA ASN A 219 -18.50 -11.30 18.19
C ASN A 219 -18.75 -10.04 17.34
N HIS A 220 -17.71 -9.45 16.74
CA HIS A 220 -17.81 -8.14 16.07
C HIS A 220 -17.15 -8.13 14.67
N THR A 221 -16.94 -9.31 14.07
CA THR A 221 -16.39 -9.42 12.71
C THR A 221 -17.24 -8.70 11.67
N ASP A 222 -18.56 -8.71 11.85
CA ASP A 222 -19.48 -8.03 10.91
C ASP A 222 -19.22 -6.53 10.88
N VAL A 223 -18.92 -5.91 12.02
CA VAL A 223 -18.57 -4.48 12.08
C VAL A 223 -17.26 -4.19 11.34
N LEU A 224 -16.26 -5.05 11.48
CA LEU A 224 -15.01 -4.91 10.73
C LEU A 224 -15.24 -5.04 9.21
N ASN A 225 -16.08 -6.00 8.81
CA ASN A 225 -16.47 -6.17 7.41
C ASN A 225 -17.23 -4.94 6.91
N ASP A 226 -18.22 -4.43 7.65
CA ASP A 226 -19.01 -3.25 7.26
C ASP A 226 -18.14 -2.00 7.07
N TYR A 227 -17.07 -1.89 7.85
CA TYR A 227 -16.09 -0.79 7.74
C TYR A 227 -15.01 -1.04 6.70
N GLY A 228 -14.98 -2.22 6.06
CA GLY A 228 -13.93 -2.61 5.14
C GLY A 228 -12.56 -2.82 5.80
N VAL A 229 -12.52 -3.00 7.10
CA VAL A 229 -11.28 -3.19 7.86
C VAL A 229 -10.75 -4.60 7.66
N TRP A 230 -9.47 -4.72 7.30
CA TRP A 230 -8.80 -6.02 7.24
C TRP A 230 -8.70 -6.67 8.62
N HIS A 231 -8.97 -7.98 8.69
CA HIS A 231 -8.83 -8.83 9.87
C HIS A 231 -8.47 -10.26 9.42
N PRO A 232 -7.96 -11.14 10.30
CA PRO A 232 -7.46 -12.46 9.91
C PRO A 232 -8.43 -13.34 9.09
N ASN A 233 -9.73 -13.13 9.25
CA ASN A 233 -10.75 -13.89 8.53
C ASN A 233 -11.30 -13.17 7.28
N SER A 234 -10.78 -11.99 6.89
CA SER A 234 -11.35 -11.19 5.79
C SER A 234 -11.47 -11.96 4.48
N TRP A 235 -10.49 -12.80 4.15
CA TRP A 235 -10.50 -13.58 2.91
C TRP A 235 -11.59 -14.67 2.85
N GLN A 236 -12.26 -14.98 3.98
CA GLN A 236 -13.45 -15.86 3.97
C GLN A 236 -14.66 -15.17 3.32
N TYR A 237 -14.67 -13.82 3.33
CA TYR A 237 -15.70 -12.98 2.73
C TYR A 237 -15.36 -12.56 1.29
N ALA A 238 -14.19 -12.97 0.79
CA ALA A 238 -13.78 -12.67 -0.57
C ALA A 238 -14.78 -13.22 -1.60
N PRO A 239 -14.95 -12.55 -2.75
CA PRO A 239 -15.92 -12.96 -3.75
C PRO A 239 -15.62 -14.35 -4.28
N LYS A 240 -16.64 -15.24 -4.25
CA LYS A 240 -16.58 -16.56 -4.89
C LYS A 240 -16.95 -16.38 -6.36
N LEU A 241 -15.95 -16.42 -7.23
CA LEU A 241 -16.10 -16.17 -8.65
C LEU A 241 -15.99 -17.48 -9.44
N SER A 242 -16.62 -17.51 -10.61
CA SER A 242 -16.55 -18.68 -11.51
C SER A 242 -15.13 -18.83 -12.08
N VAL A 243 -14.76 -20.05 -12.40
CA VAL A 243 -13.47 -20.32 -13.06
C VAL A 243 -13.42 -19.58 -14.42
N ILE A 244 -12.29 -18.97 -14.68
CA ILE A 244 -12.00 -18.32 -15.96
C ILE A 244 -11.44 -19.37 -16.91
N SER A 245 -12.03 -19.49 -18.09
CA SER A 245 -11.48 -20.28 -19.18
C SER A 245 -10.80 -19.34 -20.17
N SER A 246 -9.48 -19.35 -20.23
CA SER A 246 -8.73 -18.60 -21.23
C SER A 246 -8.98 -19.18 -22.63
N THR A 247 -8.95 -18.33 -23.63
CA THR A 247 -8.92 -18.77 -25.03
C THR A 247 -7.48 -19.21 -25.37
N GLN A 248 -7.31 -19.99 -26.43
CA GLN A 248 -5.98 -20.33 -26.96
C GLN A 248 -5.43 -19.26 -27.91
N GLU A 249 -6.13 -18.14 -28.06
CA GLU A 249 -5.68 -17.04 -28.90
C GLU A 249 -4.50 -16.33 -28.25
N THR A 250 -3.34 -16.38 -28.90
CA THR A 250 -2.12 -15.70 -28.42
C THR A 250 -2.20 -14.20 -28.74
N LEU A 251 -2.14 -13.36 -27.71
CA LEU A 251 -2.06 -11.91 -27.84
C LEU A 251 -0.61 -11.42 -27.90
N LEU A 252 0.24 -11.87 -26.98
CA LEU A 252 1.65 -11.47 -26.98
C LEU A 252 2.56 -12.70 -27.11
N ASN A 253 3.55 -12.57 -28.00
CA ASN A 253 4.69 -13.47 -28.12
C ASN A 253 5.97 -12.72 -27.81
N ILE A 254 6.72 -13.22 -26.84
CA ILE A 254 7.97 -12.65 -26.37
C ILE A 254 9.06 -13.68 -26.60
N ASN A 255 10.15 -13.30 -27.33
CA ASN A 255 11.23 -14.20 -27.66
C ASN A 255 12.58 -13.56 -27.34
N HIS A 256 13.44 -14.30 -26.62
CA HIS A 256 14.81 -13.94 -26.28
C HIS A 256 14.96 -12.54 -25.69
N LEU A 257 14.07 -12.21 -24.73
CA LEU A 257 14.06 -10.91 -24.09
C LEU A 257 15.18 -10.82 -23.05
N GLU A 258 16.09 -9.84 -23.23
CA GLU A 258 17.08 -9.44 -22.22
C GLU A 258 16.72 -8.05 -21.71
N ILE A 259 16.37 -7.93 -20.45
CA ILE A 259 15.97 -6.66 -19.82
C ILE A 259 17.17 -6.04 -19.13
N LEU A 260 17.56 -4.85 -19.57
CA LEU A 260 18.75 -4.14 -19.12
C LEU A 260 18.37 -2.90 -18.30
N ARG A 261 19.00 -2.71 -17.13
CA ARG A 261 18.90 -1.47 -16.35
C ARG A 261 20.29 -1.01 -15.92
N LYS A 262 20.65 0.24 -16.22
CA LYS A 262 21.99 0.80 -15.93
C LYS A 262 23.12 -0.13 -16.38
N HIS A 263 23.00 -0.69 -17.59
CA HIS A 263 23.96 -1.63 -18.21
C HIS A 263 24.12 -2.99 -17.52
N LYS A 264 23.26 -3.31 -16.55
CA LYS A 264 23.18 -4.65 -15.94
C LYS A 264 21.98 -5.40 -16.47
N ASN A 265 22.18 -6.67 -16.82
CA ASN A 265 21.07 -7.57 -17.12
C ASN A 265 20.31 -7.83 -15.82
N LEU A 266 18.99 -7.54 -15.80
CA LEU A 266 18.12 -7.82 -14.66
C LEU A 266 17.64 -9.25 -14.70
N PHE A 267 17.09 -9.68 -15.85
CA PHE A 267 16.64 -11.04 -16.09
C PHE A 267 16.37 -11.27 -17.57
N ASN A 268 16.24 -12.55 -17.93
CA ASN A 268 15.99 -13.01 -19.28
C ASN A 268 14.65 -13.75 -19.36
N VAL A 269 14.04 -13.69 -20.55
CA VAL A 269 12.85 -14.47 -20.91
C VAL A 269 13.14 -15.13 -22.25
N ASP A 270 13.27 -16.46 -22.29
CA ASP A 270 13.58 -17.18 -23.53
C ASP A 270 12.40 -17.15 -24.48
N THR A 271 11.24 -17.65 -24.03
CA THR A 271 9.98 -17.61 -24.79
C THR A 271 8.83 -17.50 -23.81
N LEU A 272 7.90 -16.60 -24.09
CA LEU A 272 6.71 -16.40 -23.28
C LEU A 272 5.54 -16.01 -24.16
N SER A 273 4.41 -16.70 -24.02
CA SER A 273 3.14 -16.33 -24.65
C SER A 273 2.11 -15.92 -23.62
N ILE A 274 1.37 -14.87 -23.94
CA ILE A 274 0.21 -14.38 -23.16
C ILE A 274 -1.03 -14.55 -24.03
N TYR A 275 -2.06 -15.17 -23.47
CA TYR A 275 -3.28 -15.51 -24.18
C TYR A 275 -4.44 -14.57 -23.83
N SER A 276 -5.45 -14.51 -24.70
CA SER A 276 -6.67 -13.74 -24.49
C SER A 276 -7.49 -14.31 -23.34
N GLY A 277 -8.01 -13.42 -22.49
CA GLY A 277 -8.87 -13.81 -21.37
C GLY A 277 -8.10 -14.46 -20.19
N GLU A 278 -6.82 -14.16 -20.03
CA GLU A 278 -6.04 -14.60 -18.86
C GLU A 278 -6.00 -13.55 -17.77
N TRP A 279 -6.01 -14.00 -16.53
CA TRP A 279 -5.57 -13.22 -15.38
C TRP A 279 -4.24 -13.76 -14.89
N ILE A 280 -3.18 -13.04 -15.20
CA ILE A 280 -1.81 -13.46 -14.89
C ILE A 280 -1.31 -12.69 -13.67
N ALA A 281 -0.85 -13.40 -12.65
CA ALA A 281 -0.14 -12.82 -11.51
C ALA A 281 1.37 -12.80 -11.76
N LEU A 282 1.99 -11.63 -11.68
CA LEU A 282 3.44 -11.47 -11.76
C LEU A 282 4.02 -11.30 -10.35
N THR A 283 4.86 -12.23 -9.94
CA THR A 283 5.42 -12.33 -8.59
C THR A 283 6.96 -12.26 -8.60
N GLY A 284 7.57 -12.12 -7.43
CA GLY A 284 9.01 -12.08 -7.25
C GLY A 284 9.43 -11.08 -6.17
N LYS A 285 10.68 -11.16 -5.71
CA LYS A 285 11.22 -10.27 -4.67
C LYS A 285 11.19 -8.80 -5.11
N ASN A 286 11.21 -7.87 -4.12
CA ASN A 286 11.39 -6.45 -4.43
C ASN A 286 12.73 -6.22 -5.13
N GLY A 287 12.71 -5.39 -6.18
CA GLY A 287 13.89 -5.17 -7.02
C GLY A 287 14.18 -6.27 -8.05
N ALA A 288 13.40 -7.35 -8.14
CA ALA A 288 13.58 -8.42 -9.16
C ALA A 288 13.30 -7.95 -10.58
N GLY A 289 12.67 -6.78 -10.76
CA GLY A 289 12.39 -6.23 -12.10
C GLY A 289 10.95 -6.38 -12.58
N LYS A 290 9.98 -6.66 -11.69
CA LYS A 290 8.56 -6.82 -12.03
C LYS A 290 7.99 -5.61 -12.78
N THR A 291 8.08 -4.42 -12.18
CA THR A 291 7.68 -3.15 -12.82
C THR A 291 8.45 -2.94 -14.13
N THR A 292 9.76 -3.20 -14.14
CA THR A 292 10.60 -3.07 -15.33
C THR A 292 10.12 -3.98 -16.47
N PHE A 293 9.59 -5.17 -16.15
CA PHE A 293 8.97 -6.05 -17.16
C PHE A 293 7.71 -5.41 -17.76
N LEU A 294 6.81 -4.86 -16.95
CA LEU A 294 5.62 -4.17 -17.45
C LEU A 294 6.00 -2.94 -18.29
N GLU A 295 6.96 -2.14 -17.82
CA GLU A 295 7.51 -1.00 -18.57
C GLU A 295 8.15 -1.44 -19.91
N THR A 296 8.78 -2.61 -19.94
CA THR A 296 9.36 -3.18 -21.17
C THR A 296 8.27 -3.58 -22.17
N LEU A 297 7.18 -4.20 -21.72
CA LEU A 297 6.03 -4.52 -22.58
C LEU A 297 5.45 -3.27 -23.21
N MET A 298 5.38 -2.17 -22.45
CA MET A 298 4.93 -0.84 -22.91
C MET A 298 5.99 -0.10 -23.75
N GLN A 299 7.16 -0.68 -24.03
CA GLN A 299 8.25 -0.05 -24.79
C GLN A 299 8.86 1.18 -24.10
N LEU A 300 8.67 1.35 -22.79
CA LEU A 300 9.21 2.47 -22.02
C LEU A 300 10.70 2.27 -21.68
N ILE A 301 11.17 1.03 -21.70
CA ILE A 301 12.54 0.65 -21.36
C ILE A 301 13.18 -0.10 -22.52
N LYS A 302 14.48 0.18 -22.77
CA LYS A 302 15.27 -0.50 -23.80
C LYS A 302 15.55 -1.95 -23.37
N TYR A 303 15.41 -2.87 -24.32
CA TYR A 303 15.67 -4.30 -24.18
C TYR A 303 16.29 -4.87 -25.45
N LYS A 304 16.76 -6.12 -25.38
CA LYS A 304 17.07 -6.94 -26.56
C LYS A 304 16.04 -8.05 -26.69
N GLY A 305 15.83 -8.54 -27.89
CA GLY A 305 14.85 -9.57 -28.18
C GLY A 305 13.67 -9.03 -28.98
N GLN A 306 12.55 -9.76 -28.94
CA GLN A 306 11.37 -9.45 -29.74
C GLN A 306 10.10 -9.55 -28.92
N ILE A 307 9.23 -8.55 -29.06
CA ILE A 307 7.85 -8.54 -28.54
C ILE A 307 6.93 -8.37 -29.74
N LYS A 308 6.00 -9.29 -29.89
CA LYS A 308 4.95 -9.26 -30.95
C LYS A 308 3.57 -9.27 -30.30
N TYR A 309 2.70 -8.42 -30.80
CA TYR A 309 1.27 -8.52 -30.56
C TYR A 309 0.62 -9.20 -31.75
N LYS A 310 -0.04 -10.34 -31.49
CA LYS A 310 -0.46 -11.29 -32.54
C LYS A 310 0.73 -11.55 -33.46
N ASP A 311 0.88 -11.26 -34.63
CA ASP A 311 2.10 -11.48 -35.44
C ASP A 311 2.87 -10.17 -35.74
N GLU A 312 2.40 -9.02 -35.25
CA GLU A 312 3.00 -7.73 -35.49
C GLU A 312 4.05 -7.34 -34.44
N HIS A 313 5.20 -6.84 -34.88
CA HIS A 313 6.24 -6.37 -33.98
C HIS A 313 5.85 -5.07 -33.28
N ILE A 314 5.90 -5.06 -31.95
CA ILE A 314 5.79 -3.85 -31.14
C ILE A 314 7.19 -3.27 -30.96
N LYS A 315 7.42 -2.03 -31.41
CA LYS A 315 8.75 -1.38 -31.36
C LYS A 315 8.73 -0.03 -30.66
N LYS A 316 7.58 0.57 -30.48
CA LYS A 316 7.40 1.91 -29.92
C LYS A 316 6.23 1.93 -28.94
N VAL A 317 6.21 2.94 -28.08
CA VAL A 317 5.13 3.17 -27.13
C VAL A 317 3.78 3.29 -27.86
N GLU A 318 3.75 3.98 -29.00
CA GLU A 318 2.54 4.17 -29.79
C GLU A 318 1.98 2.85 -30.34
N ASP A 319 2.81 1.86 -30.62
CA ASP A 319 2.37 0.53 -31.04
C ASP A 319 1.79 -0.23 -29.85
N ALA A 320 2.47 -0.18 -28.69
CA ALA A 320 2.03 -0.83 -27.46
C ALA A 320 0.69 -0.25 -26.96
N SER A 321 0.54 1.06 -26.96
CA SER A 321 -0.63 1.76 -26.41
C SER A 321 -1.93 1.52 -27.19
N LYS A 322 -1.86 1.01 -28.41
CA LYS A 322 -3.05 0.57 -29.17
C LYS A 322 -3.73 -0.65 -28.56
N HIS A 323 -2.95 -1.50 -27.89
CA HIS A 323 -3.38 -2.83 -27.42
C HIS A 323 -3.27 -3.00 -25.92
N MET A 324 -2.41 -2.22 -25.26
CA MET A 324 -2.10 -2.34 -23.86
C MET A 324 -2.27 -1.01 -23.10
N TYR A 325 -2.69 -1.09 -21.86
CA TYR A 325 -2.72 0.06 -20.94
C TYR A 325 -1.98 -0.29 -19.67
N PHE A 326 -1.17 0.64 -19.15
CA PHE A 326 -0.38 0.44 -17.93
C PHE A 326 -0.87 1.31 -16.78
N VAL A 327 -1.21 0.67 -15.67
CA VAL A 327 -1.55 1.32 -14.39
C VAL A 327 -0.33 1.27 -13.48
N TYR A 328 0.20 2.43 -13.15
CA TYR A 328 1.39 2.57 -12.31
C TYR A 328 1.08 2.29 -10.83
N GLN A 329 2.09 1.82 -10.09
CA GLN A 329 2.03 1.65 -8.64
C GLN A 329 1.68 2.96 -7.93
N ASN A 330 2.35 4.08 -8.32
CA ASN A 330 1.94 5.42 -7.93
C ASN A 330 0.96 5.98 -8.98
N PRO A 331 -0.34 6.10 -8.65
CA PRO A 331 -1.35 6.54 -9.60
C PRO A 331 -1.16 7.98 -10.09
N GLU A 332 -0.48 8.83 -9.33
CA GLU A 332 -0.23 10.23 -9.72
C GLU A 332 0.62 10.38 -10.98
N LEU A 333 1.40 9.35 -11.33
CA LEU A 333 2.23 9.36 -12.54
C LEU A 333 1.43 9.27 -13.84
N GLN A 334 0.14 8.95 -13.77
CA GLN A 334 -0.70 8.81 -14.96
C GLN A 334 -1.78 9.88 -15.10
N PHE A 335 -2.05 10.67 -14.05
CA PHE A 335 -3.09 11.70 -14.11
C PHE A 335 -2.63 12.93 -14.86
N ILE A 336 -3.44 13.35 -15.82
CA ILE A 336 -3.14 14.48 -16.73
C ILE A 336 -4.23 15.55 -16.73
N GLU A 337 -5.44 15.24 -16.21
CA GLU A 337 -6.59 16.12 -16.21
C GLU A 337 -6.82 16.81 -14.86
N ILE A 338 -7.57 17.90 -14.89
CA ILE A 338 -7.81 18.74 -13.71
C ILE A 338 -9.01 18.28 -12.86
N SER A 339 -9.74 17.29 -13.32
CA SER A 339 -10.87 16.71 -12.56
C SER A 339 -10.97 15.21 -12.79
N VAL A 340 -11.51 14.52 -11.78
CA VAL A 340 -11.80 13.07 -11.84
C VAL A 340 -12.68 12.73 -13.03
N PHE A 341 -13.68 13.57 -13.32
CA PHE A 341 -14.56 13.38 -14.47
C PHE A 341 -13.78 13.41 -15.80
N ASN A 342 -12.97 14.46 -15.99
CA ASN A 342 -12.20 14.63 -17.23
C ASN A 342 -11.14 13.54 -17.40
N GLU A 343 -10.51 13.10 -16.31
CA GLU A 343 -9.52 12.02 -16.33
C GLU A 343 -10.07 10.69 -16.86
N ILE A 344 -11.35 10.40 -16.62
CA ILE A 344 -12.02 9.25 -17.20
C ILE A 344 -12.52 9.57 -18.62
N MET A 345 -13.10 10.75 -18.83
CA MET A 345 -13.75 11.15 -20.09
C MET A 345 -12.78 11.20 -21.26
N ILE A 346 -11.51 11.56 -21.04
CA ILE A 346 -10.50 11.63 -22.11
C ILE A 346 -10.34 10.30 -22.87
N ASN A 347 -10.55 9.16 -22.19
CA ASN A 347 -10.47 7.84 -22.80
C ASN A 347 -11.62 7.54 -23.79
N PHE A 348 -12.68 8.32 -23.72
CA PHE A 348 -13.84 8.23 -24.62
C PHE A 348 -13.87 9.35 -25.67
N SER A 349 -12.79 10.14 -25.81
CA SER A 349 -12.72 11.30 -26.72
C SER A 349 -12.95 10.97 -28.20
N HIS A 350 -12.81 9.70 -28.59
CA HIS A 350 -13.09 9.19 -29.94
C HIS A 350 -14.58 8.92 -30.19
N GLN A 351 -15.44 9.01 -29.18
CA GLN A 351 -16.89 8.80 -29.26
C GLN A 351 -17.62 10.15 -29.35
N ASP A 352 -18.90 10.12 -29.67
CA ASP A 352 -19.73 11.32 -29.59
C ASP A 352 -19.87 11.80 -28.12
N LYS A 353 -20.06 13.10 -27.91
CA LYS A 353 -20.07 13.73 -26.60
C LYS A 353 -21.08 13.12 -25.62
N ASN A 354 -22.27 12.74 -26.10
CA ASN A 354 -23.31 12.20 -25.22
C ASN A 354 -22.92 10.80 -24.72
N THR A 355 -22.51 9.94 -25.66
CA THR A 355 -22.02 8.58 -25.33
C THR A 355 -20.79 8.62 -24.40
N ALA A 356 -19.83 9.52 -24.66
CA ALA A 356 -18.66 9.71 -23.79
C ALA A 356 -19.09 10.14 -22.39
N TYR A 357 -20.03 11.08 -22.27
CA TYR A 357 -20.55 11.56 -20.99
C TYR A 357 -21.28 10.46 -20.21
N GLU A 358 -22.14 9.67 -20.88
CA GLU A 358 -22.86 8.55 -20.26
C GLU A 358 -21.89 7.49 -19.73
N LYS A 359 -20.94 7.03 -20.55
CA LYS A 359 -19.93 6.02 -20.14
C LYS A 359 -19.03 6.51 -19.00
N THR A 360 -18.69 7.80 -19.02
CA THR A 360 -17.91 8.40 -17.91
C THR A 360 -18.70 8.33 -16.60
N ASN A 361 -19.99 8.69 -16.62
CA ASN A 361 -20.81 8.61 -15.42
C ASN A 361 -21.07 7.17 -14.95
N GLU A 362 -21.20 6.22 -15.87
CA GLU A 362 -21.28 4.78 -15.54
C GLU A 362 -20.01 4.31 -14.81
N MET A 363 -18.83 4.69 -15.33
CA MET A 363 -17.54 4.33 -14.74
C MET A 363 -17.36 4.99 -13.37
N LEU A 364 -17.73 6.26 -13.21
CA LEU A 364 -17.71 6.96 -11.92
C LEU A 364 -18.56 6.25 -10.87
N LYS A 365 -19.78 5.87 -11.22
CA LYS A 365 -20.68 5.13 -10.33
C LYS A 365 -20.14 3.74 -9.99
N LEU A 366 -19.63 3.02 -11.01
CA LEU A 366 -19.07 1.68 -10.84
C LEU A 366 -17.93 1.66 -9.81
N LEU A 367 -17.10 2.69 -9.80
CA LEU A 367 -15.95 2.81 -8.89
C LEU A 367 -16.21 3.73 -7.70
N LYS A 368 -17.47 4.16 -7.48
CA LYS A 368 -17.87 5.02 -6.36
C LYS A 368 -17.06 6.33 -6.30
N LEU A 369 -16.86 6.97 -7.45
CA LEU A 369 -16.14 8.24 -7.61
C LEU A 369 -17.06 9.41 -8.00
N ASP A 370 -18.35 9.17 -8.16
CA ASP A 370 -19.36 10.14 -8.64
C ASP A 370 -19.48 11.36 -7.71
N HIS A 371 -19.36 11.16 -6.40
CA HIS A 371 -19.45 12.23 -5.39
C HIS A 371 -18.23 13.17 -5.36
N ILE A 372 -17.12 12.79 -6.00
CA ILE A 372 -15.87 13.55 -6.08
C ILE A 372 -15.46 13.88 -7.51
N LYS A 373 -16.37 13.77 -8.48
CA LYS A 373 -16.10 13.89 -9.91
C LYS A 373 -15.47 15.22 -10.32
N ASP A 374 -15.75 16.29 -9.59
CA ASP A 374 -15.27 17.64 -9.88
C ASP A 374 -13.96 17.98 -9.14
N GLN A 375 -13.48 17.12 -8.24
CA GLN A 375 -12.24 17.33 -7.51
C GLN A 375 -11.02 17.07 -8.40
N HIS A 376 -9.90 17.72 -8.03
CA HIS A 376 -8.63 17.48 -8.69
C HIS A 376 -8.07 16.09 -8.30
N PRO A 377 -7.54 15.27 -9.25
CA PRO A 377 -7.02 13.94 -8.95
C PRO A 377 -5.99 13.90 -7.83
N PHE A 378 -5.16 14.91 -7.67
CA PHE A 378 -4.14 14.96 -6.62
C PHE A 378 -4.69 15.24 -5.21
N GLU A 379 -5.91 15.75 -5.09
CA GLU A 379 -6.59 15.99 -3.80
C GLU A 379 -7.25 14.72 -3.23
N LEU A 380 -7.32 13.66 -4.02
CA LEU A 380 -7.96 12.42 -3.63
C LEU A 380 -7.16 11.65 -2.59
N SER A 381 -7.84 10.85 -1.78
CA SER A 381 -7.18 9.85 -0.93
C SER A 381 -6.47 8.78 -1.78
N ILE A 382 -5.50 8.07 -1.20
CA ILE A 382 -4.74 7.01 -1.88
C ILE A 382 -5.68 5.96 -2.51
N GLY A 383 -6.70 5.53 -1.76
CA GLY A 383 -7.69 4.57 -2.27
C GLY A 383 -8.53 5.12 -3.42
N GLN A 384 -8.91 6.39 -3.38
CA GLN A 384 -9.63 7.06 -4.46
C GLN A 384 -8.74 7.24 -5.70
N LYS A 385 -7.46 7.64 -5.52
CA LYS A 385 -6.47 7.72 -6.62
C LYS A 385 -6.30 6.37 -7.31
N LYS A 386 -6.18 5.28 -6.56
CA LYS A 386 -6.06 3.93 -7.13
C LYS A 386 -7.32 3.50 -7.88
N ARG A 387 -8.50 3.78 -7.34
CA ARG A 387 -9.76 3.53 -8.07
C ARG A 387 -9.85 4.35 -9.34
N LEU A 388 -9.44 5.61 -9.31
CA LEU A 388 -9.40 6.46 -10.51
C LEU A 388 -8.43 5.90 -11.55
N SER A 389 -7.23 5.49 -11.15
CA SER A 389 -6.24 4.93 -12.09
C SER A 389 -6.71 3.61 -12.74
N VAL A 390 -7.45 2.79 -12.00
CA VAL A 390 -8.10 1.61 -12.56
C VAL A 390 -9.28 2.01 -13.47
N ALA A 391 -10.06 3.04 -13.10
CA ALA A 391 -11.14 3.56 -13.92
C ALA A 391 -10.65 4.00 -15.31
N THR A 392 -9.53 4.73 -15.36
CA THR A 392 -8.94 5.16 -16.64
C THR A 392 -8.55 3.95 -17.50
N ALA A 393 -7.88 2.94 -16.92
CA ALA A 393 -7.51 1.72 -17.64
C ALA A 393 -8.73 0.96 -18.21
N LEU A 394 -9.78 0.81 -17.39
CA LEU A 394 -10.99 0.10 -17.78
C LEU A 394 -11.88 0.89 -18.76
N SER A 395 -11.63 2.19 -18.90
CA SER A 395 -12.31 3.05 -19.87
C SER A 395 -11.68 2.98 -21.26
N THR A 396 -10.50 2.36 -21.39
CA THR A 396 -9.86 2.13 -22.68
C THR A 396 -10.39 0.87 -23.37
N ASN A 397 -10.16 0.78 -24.69
CA ASN A 397 -10.44 -0.43 -25.48
C ASN A 397 -9.25 -1.40 -25.51
N SER A 398 -8.30 -1.27 -24.59
CA SER A 398 -7.10 -2.10 -24.55
C SER A 398 -7.44 -3.56 -24.28
N GLU A 399 -6.88 -4.48 -25.07
CA GLU A 399 -7.08 -5.92 -24.88
C GLU A 399 -6.27 -6.46 -23.71
N ILE A 400 -5.17 -5.77 -23.35
CA ILE A 400 -4.29 -6.15 -22.24
C ILE A 400 -4.18 -4.98 -21.27
N ILE A 401 -4.43 -5.25 -19.98
CA ILE A 401 -4.21 -4.30 -18.89
C ILE A 401 -3.05 -4.78 -18.03
N LEU A 402 -2.05 -3.93 -17.90
CA LEU A 402 -0.88 -4.14 -17.04
C LEU A 402 -1.10 -3.36 -15.74
N LEU A 403 -1.08 -4.06 -14.60
CA LEU A 403 -1.38 -3.48 -13.29
C LEU A 403 -0.19 -3.65 -12.35
N ASP A 404 0.33 -2.54 -11.83
CA ASP A 404 1.40 -2.57 -10.83
C ASP A 404 0.83 -2.34 -9.43
N GLU A 405 0.64 -3.42 -8.68
CA GLU A 405 0.10 -3.45 -7.31
C GLU A 405 -1.20 -2.65 -7.12
N PRO A 406 -2.26 -2.88 -7.90
CA PRO A 406 -3.46 -2.05 -7.88
C PRO A 406 -4.26 -2.14 -6.57
N THR A 407 -4.10 -3.21 -5.79
CA THR A 407 -4.81 -3.45 -4.53
C THR A 407 -4.00 -3.07 -3.29
N PHE A 408 -2.75 -2.69 -3.47
CA PHE A 408 -1.87 -2.33 -2.36
C PHE A 408 -2.37 -1.06 -1.63
N GLY A 409 -2.47 -1.13 -0.29
CA GLY A 409 -2.97 -0.03 0.55
C GLY A 409 -4.49 0.22 0.46
N LEU A 410 -5.25 -0.69 -0.16
CA LEU A 410 -6.71 -0.64 -0.14
C LEU A 410 -7.28 -1.42 1.05
N ASP A 411 -8.41 -0.95 1.55
CA ASP A 411 -9.27 -1.70 2.46
C ASP A 411 -9.87 -2.96 1.78
N SER A 412 -10.47 -3.84 2.58
CA SER A 412 -11.02 -5.11 2.08
C SER A 412 -12.16 -4.90 1.08
N HIS A 413 -13.04 -3.93 1.32
CA HIS A 413 -14.16 -3.63 0.42
C HIS A 413 -13.67 -3.22 -0.97
N ASN A 414 -12.79 -2.22 -1.01
CA ASN A 414 -12.24 -1.72 -2.28
C ASN A 414 -11.45 -2.81 -3.01
N THR A 415 -10.69 -3.63 -2.28
CA THR A 415 -9.96 -4.76 -2.86
C THR A 415 -10.93 -5.77 -3.49
N PHE A 416 -11.97 -6.19 -2.78
CA PHE A 416 -12.92 -7.17 -3.28
C PHE A 416 -13.76 -6.64 -4.45
N GLU A 417 -14.11 -5.37 -4.45
CA GLU A 417 -14.79 -4.75 -5.61
C GLU A 417 -13.87 -4.71 -6.85
N LEU A 418 -12.59 -4.36 -6.69
CA LEU A 418 -11.64 -4.42 -7.81
C LEU A 418 -11.46 -5.84 -8.33
N ILE A 419 -11.39 -6.85 -7.45
CA ILE A 419 -11.30 -8.27 -7.85
C ILE A 419 -12.50 -8.67 -8.70
N LYS A 420 -13.73 -8.32 -8.28
CA LYS A 420 -14.95 -8.59 -9.07
C LYS A 420 -14.88 -7.92 -10.45
N LEU A 421 -14.41 -6.69 -10.46
CA LEU A 421 -14.30 -5.90 -11.69
C LEU A 421 -13.30 -6.50 -12.66
N PHE A 422 -12.10 -6.85 -12.19
CA PHE A 422 -11.07 -7.51 -12.98
C PHE A 422 -11.56 -8.86 -13.52
N HIS A 423 -12.19 -9.67 -12.68
CA HIS A 423 -12.75 -10.93 -13.11
C HIS A 423 -13.79 -10.78 -14.23
N ASN A 424 -14.70 -9.82 -14.09
CA ASN A 424 -15.69 -9.55 -15.13
C ASN A 424 -15.05 -9.13 -16.46
N ARG A 425 -13.99 -8.32 -16.42
CA ARG A 425 -13.23 -7.91 -17.60
C ARG A 425 -12.55 -9.10 -18.28
N VAL A 426 -11.91 -9.96 -17.49
CA VAL A 426 -11.26 -11.16 -18.03
C VAL A 426 -12.28 -12.12 -18.64
N ARG A 427 -13.43 -12.33 -18.01
CA ARG A 427 -14.53 -13.12 -18.59
C ARG A 427 -15.04 -12.57 -19.92
N ASN A 428 -14.93 -11.27 -20.13
CA ASN A 428 -15.30 -10.61 -21.38
C ASN A 428 -14.16 -10.57 -22.42
N GLY A 429 -13.09 -11.36 -22.20
CA GLY A 429 -11.98 -11.52 -23.14
C GLY A 429 -10.79 -10.58 -22.93
N GLN A 430 -10.86 -9.64 -21.98
CA GLN A 430 -9.71 -8.78 -21.66
C GLN A 430 -8.64 -9.59 -20.88
N THR A 431 -7.37 -9.34 -21.15
CA THR A 431 -6.25 -10.00 -20.44
C THR A 431 -5.68 -9.06 -19.39
N ILE A 432 -5.41 -9.57 -18.20
CA ILE A 432 -4.81 -8.82 -17.10
C ILE A 432 -3.48 -9.44 -16.71
N LEU A 433 -2.43 -8.64 -16.71
CA LEU A 433 -1.12 -8.98 -16.13
C LEU A 433 -0.90 -8.08 -14.91
N MET A 434 -0.99 -8.65 -13.72
CA MET A 434 -1.02 -7.94 -12.45
C MET A 434 0.17 -8.30 -11.57
N ILE A 435 0.97 -7.31 -11.19
CA ILE A 435 1.93 -7.47 -10.09
C ILE A 435 1.14 -7.46 -8.79
N THR A 436 1.31 -8.48 -7.99
CA THR A 436 0.73 -8.57 -6.65
C THR A 436 1.57 -9.43 -5.72
N HIS A 437 1.53 -9.10 -4.44
CA HIS A 437 2.11 -9.88 -3.34
C HIS A 437 1.05 -10.63 -2.52
N GLU A 438 -0.24 -10.47 -2.86
CA GLU A 438 -1.35 -11.10 -2.16
C GLU A 438 -1.53 -12.56 -2.61
N ASN A 439 -1.09 -13.50 -1.77
CA ASN A 439 -1.21 -14.94 -2.06
C ASN A 439 -2.65 -15.37 -2.31
N GLU A 440 -3.61 -14.77 -1.62
CA GLU A 440 -5.03 -15.08 -1.80
C GLU A 440 -5.54 -14.69 -3.19
N ILE A 441 -5.08 -13.54 -3.73
CA ILE A 441 -5.42 -13.15 -5.12
C ILE A 441 -4.79 -14.14 -6.10
N ILE A 442 -3.52 -14.49 -5.90
CA ILE A 442 -2.79 -15.42 -6.76
C ILE A 442 -3.48 -16.77 -6.80
N ASN A 443 -3.79 -17.33 -5.62
CA ASN A 443 -4.31 -18.68 -5.51
C ASN A 443 -5.78 -18.83 -5.91
N ARG A 444 -6.59 -17.77 -5.75
CA ARG A 444 -8.04 -17.84 -5.99
C ARG A 444 -8.46 -17.37 -7.37
N TYR A 445 -7.72 -16.44 -7.98
CA TYR A 445 -8.21 -15.73 -9.17
C TYR A 445 -7.26 -15.77 -10.35
N ALA A 446 -5.94 -15.93 -10.14
CA ALA A 446 -5.01 -15.97 -11.25
C ALA A 446 -5.14 -17.30 -12.02
N THR A 447 -5.19 -17.19 -13.35
CA THR A 447 -5.18 -18.37 -14.25
C THR A 447 -3.77 -18.92 -14.43
N ARG A 448 -2.77 -18.02 -14.39
CA ARG A 448 -1.33 -18.35 -14.47
C ARG A 448 -0.53 -17.44 -13.56
N THR A 449 0.65 -17.92 -13.14
CA THR A 449 1.58 -17.15 -12.33
C THR A 449 2.93 -17.08 -13.02
N PHE A 450 3.44 -15.87 -13.21
CA PHE A 450 4.81 -15.61 -13.63
C PHE A 450 5.64 -15.22 -12.43
N THR A 451 6.81 -15.83 -12.26
CA THR A 451 7.68 -15.57 -11.12
C THR A 451 9.06 -15.16 -11.62
N ILE A 452 9.53 -13.98 -11.20
CA ILE A 452 10.90 -13.53 -11.47
C ILE A 452 11.77 -13.88 -10.27
N ASN A 453 12.65 -14.87 -10.45
CA ASN A 453 13.65 -15.29 -9.47
C ASN A 453 14.99 -15.54 -10.17
N ASP A 454 16.09 -15.26 -9.47
CA ASP A 454 17.47 -15.57 -9.91
C ASP A 454 17.75 -15.16 -11.37
N ALA A 455 17.31 -13.95 -11.72
CA ALA A 455 17.45 -13.36 -13.06
C ALA A 455 16.76 -14.15 -14.20
N GLN A 456 15.72 -14.93 -13.87
CA GLN A 456 14.89 -15.67 -14.84
C GLN A 456 13.41 -15.47 -14.54
N LEU A 457 12.58 -15.49 -15.59
CA LEU A 457 11.14 -15.55 -15.47
C LEU A 457 10.68 -16.99 -15.69
N THR A 458 9.98 -17.55 -14.71
CA THR A 458 9.37 -18.88 -14.76
C THR A 458 7.86 -18.76 -14.79
N VAL A 459 7.19 -19.72 -15.45
CA VAL A 459 5.74 -19.79 -15.60
C VAL A 459 5.20 -20.98 -14.85
N ASN A 460 4.25 -20.76 -13.95
CA ASN A 460 3.52 -21.80 -13.24
C ASN A 460 2.02 -21.68 -13.54
N GLY A 461 1.34 -22.80 -13.74
CA GLY A 461 -0.08 -22.83 -14.09
C GLY A 461 -0.30 -22.78 -15.61
N GLY A 462 -1.37 -23.41 -16.06
CA GLY A 462 -1.72 -23.59 -17.49
C GLY A 462 -2.39 -24.93 -17.75
N GLU A 463 -2.42 -25.82 -16.74
CA GLU A 463 -3.28 -26.99 -16.73
C GLU A 463 -4.37 -26.79 -15.66
N SER A 464 -5.61 -26.97 -16.08
CA SER A 464 -6.83 -26.80 -15.31
C SER A 464 -6.71 -27.35 -13.87
N HIS A 465 -6.83 -26.49 -12.87
CA HIS A 465 -7.25 -26.95 -11.55
C HIS A 465 -8.74 -27.33 -11.63
N VAL A 466 -8.98 -28.57 -12.10
CA VAL A 466 -10.19 -29.33 -11.83
C VAL A 466 -9.94 -30.03 -10.50
N ASN A 467 -10.52 -29.49 -9.42
CA ASN A 467 -11.04 -30.26 -8.29
C ASN A 467 -12.03 -29.40 -7.51
#